data_d820e23fcf47f8cd7678b20f6fd29b4f
#
_entry.id   d820e23fcf47f8cd7678b20f6fd29b4f
#
_cell.length_a   1.000
_cell.length_b   1.000
_cell.length_c   1.000
_cell.angle_alpha   90.00
_cell.angle_beta   90.00
_cell.angle_gamma   90.00
#
_symmetry.space_group_name_H-M   'P 1'
#
loop_
_entity.id
_entity.type
_entity.pdbx_description
1 polymer ?
#
loop_
_entity_poly.entity_id
_entity_poly.type
_entity_poly.pdbx_seq_one_letter_code
_entity_poly.pdbx_strand_id
1 'polypeptide(L)'
;MAVVALGLVGCSHSPTPPETLPCHAVAGTEDYALDLEQAANATTIAAVGKRLGLPDHAVTVALAAALQESKLYNLSYGDRDSVGLFQQRPSQGWGTHDQILSPRYAATAFFTHLTKIANWENLPVTDAAQAVQISAGPDAYARWEAEARVLAQALTGEVPAAFTCRTPGKPPTPAQASAQNADMVAALTADVGAPGVGAPVSEAHGWLVAGWLIAHAPQYAVATVTFGGQRWSGKAGKWAAHPPSSNTVEVNR
;
A
#
# COMPACT_ATOMS: atom_id res chain seq x y z
N MET A 1 -24.16 31.44 -59.66
CA MET A 1 -23.89 30.18 -58.94
C MET A 1 -22.81 30.46 -57.89
N ALA A 2 -23.20 30.54 -56.63
CA ALA A 2 -22.29 30.78 -55.51
C ALA A 2 -21.98 29.44 -54.83
N VAL A 3 -20.74 29.04 -54.77
CA VAL A 3 -20.26 27.83 -54.09
C VAL A 3 -19.95 28.19 -52.65
N VAL A 4 -20.75 27.66 -51.71
CA VAL A 4 -20.52 27.77 -50.27
C VAL A 4 -19.57 26.64 -49.87
N ALA A 5 -18.33 26.95 -49.47
CA ALA A 5 -17.42 26.00 -48.88
C ALA A 5 -17.70 25.83 -47.38
N LEU A 6 -18.22 24.68 -46.98
CA LEU A 6 -18.31 24.29 -45.57
C LEU A 6 -16.92 23.90 -45.07
N GLY A 7 -16.37 24.73 -44.20
CA GLY A 7 -15.16 24.38 -43.44
C GLY A 7 -15.47 23.38 -42.34
N LEU A 8 -14.91 22.17 -42.42
CA LEU A 8 -14.90 21.18 -41.31
C LEU A 8 -13.92 21.64 -40.26
N VAL A 9 -14.43 22.13 -39.13
CA VAL A 9 -13.62 22.33 -37.91
C VAL A 9 -13.34 20.96 -37.28
N GLY A 10 -12.20 20.39 -37.60
CA GLY A 10 -11.70 19.18 -36.95
C GLY A 10 -11.29 19.51 -35.52
N CYS A 11 -12.05 19.04 -34.51
CA CYS A 11 -11.60 19.02 -33.13
C CYS A 11 -10.45 18.03 -33.00
N SER A 12 -9.22 18.53 -32.99
CA SER A 12 -8.02 17.76 -32.63
C SER A 12 -8.07 17.47 -31.14
N HIS A 13 -8.59 16.29 -30.77
CA HIS A 13 -8.36 15.75 -29.44
C HIS A 13 -6.90 15.28 -29.40
N SER A 14 -6.02 16.07 -28.81
CA SER A 14 -4.70 15.58 -28.40
C SER A 14 -4.93 14.51 -27.35
N PRO A 15 -4.40 13.29 -27.50
CA PRO A 15 -4.48 12.29 -26.46
C PRO A 15 -3.82 12.85 -25.21
N THR A 16 -4.58 12.91 -24.11
CA THR A 16 -4.04 13.22 -22.79
C THR A 16 -2.93 12.20 -22.52
N PRO A 17 -1.70 12.60 -22.12
CA PRO A 17 -0.68 11.64 -21.73
C PRO A 17 -1.27 10.70 -20.67
N PRO A 18 -0.91 9.40 -20.69
CA PRO A 18 -1.38 8.48 -19.66
C PRO A 18 -1.03 9.09 -18.30
N GLU A 19 -2.03 9.17 -17.43
CA GLU A 19 -1.88 9.70 -16.07
C GLU A 19 -0.83 8.82 -15.36
N THR A 20 0.33 9.39 -15.03
CA THR A 20 1.37 8.65 -14.32
C THR A 20 0.86 8.38 -12.91
N LEU A 21 0.82 7.11 -12.53
CA LEU A 21 0.43 6.72 -11.18
C LEU A 21 1.35 7.41 -10.16
N PRO A 22 0.78 7.92 -9.05
CA PRO A 22 1.52 8.83 -8.18
C PRO A 22 2.51 8.13 -7.25
N CYS A 23 2.39 6.82 -7.03
CA CYS A 23 3.21 6.05 -6.09
C CYS A 23 4.08 5.03 -6.81
N HIS A 24 5.29 4.81 -6.28
CA HIS A 24 6.27 3.89 -6.83
C HIS A 24 6.92 3.07 -5.71
N ALA A 25 7.05 1.76 -5.93
CA ALA A 25 7.86 0.86 -5.13
C ALA A 25 9.02 0.36 -5.99
N VAL A 26 10.26 0.62 -5.54
CA VAL A 26 11.47 0.36 -6.32
C VAL A 26 12.39 -0.57 -5.55
N ALA A 27 12.79 -1.68 -6.17
CA ALA A 27 13.83 -2.55 -5.64
C ALA A 27 14.73 -3.08 -6.77
N GLY A 28 16.02 -2.82 -6.67
CA GLY A 28 16.97 -3.12 -7.75
C GLY A 28 16.63 -2.33 -9.02
N THR A 29 16.31 -3.04 -10.11
CA THR A 29 15.93 -2.46 -11.41
C THR A 29 14.42 -2.41 -11.62
N GLU A 30 13.65 -2.99 -10.71
CA GLU A 30 12.20 -3.08 -10.82
C GLU A 30 11.53 -1.86 -10.19
N ASP A 31 10.52 -1.33 -10.88
CA ASP A 31 9.70 -0.18 -10.46
C ASP A 31 8.21 -0.50 -10.74
N TYR A 32 7.42 -0.62 -9.69
CA TYR A 32 5.99 -0.86 -9.80
C TYR A 32 5.21 0.37 -9.33
N ALA A 33 4.35 0.85 -10.23
CA ALA A 33 3.54 2.03 -9.99
C ALA A 33 2.17 1.64 -9.42
N LEU A 34 1.70 2.42 -8.44
CA LEU A 34 0.44 2.26 -7.74
C LEU A 34 -0.34 3.56 -7.72
N ASP A 35 -1.67 3.50 -7.70
CA ASP A 35 -2.44 4.65 -7.29
C ASP A 35 -2.46 4.80 -5.75
N LEU A 36 -3.10 5.86 -5.26
CA LEU A 36 -3.11 6.17 -3.83
C LEU A 36 -3.90 5.15 -2.99
N GLU A 37 -4.97 4.58 -3.53
CA GLU A 37 -5.75 3.54 -2.84
C GLU A 37 -4.97 2.23 -2.76
N GLN A 38 -4.38 1.80 -3.88
CA GLN A 38 -3.53 0.62 -3.93
C GLN A 38 -2.34 0.74 -2.97
N ALA A 39 -1.70 1.91 -2.94
CA ALA A 39 -0.58 2.21 -2.06
C ALA A 39 -0.96 2.13 -0.57
N ALA A 40 -2.09 2.75 -0.17
CA ALA A 40 -2.59 2.70 1.19
C ALA A 40 -2.92 1.27 1.62
N ASN A 41 -3.58 0.50 0.75
CA ASN A 41 -3.92 -0.89 1.02
C ASN A 41 -2.69 -1.79 1.12
N ALA A 42 -1.72 -1.64 0.20
CA ALA A 42 -0.47 -2.40 0.22
C ALA A 42 0.36 -2.14 1.49
N THR A 43 0.48 -0.86 1.90
CA THR A 43 1.18 -0.49 3.14
C THR A 43 0.45 -1.01 4.38
N THR A 44 -0.88 -1.02 4.39
CA THR A 44 -1.67 -1.64 5.49
C THR A 44 -1.42 -3.14 5.57
N ILE A 45 -1.40 -3.88 4.45
CA ILE A 45 -1.07 -5.31 4.43
C ILE A 45 0.32 -5.56 5.01
N ALA A 46 1.33 -4.81 4.54
CA ALA A 46 2.71 -4.95 5.02
C ALA A 46 2.83 -4.64 6.52
N ALA A 47 2.24 -3.54 6.96
CA ALA A 47 2.23 -3.11 8.35
C ALA A 47 1.62 -4.16 9.28
N VAL A 48 0.45 -4.70 8.92
CA VAL A 48 -0.23 -5.75 9.70
C VAL A 48 0.64 -7.02 9.78
N GLY A 49 1.24 -7.46 8.67
CA GLY A 49 2.14 -8.61 8.65
C GLY A 49 3.32 -8.43 9.60
N LYS A 50 4.00 -7.28 9.55
CA LYS A 50 5.15 -6.97 10.42
C LYS A 50 4.72 -6.81 11.88
N ARG A 51 3.57 -6.18 12.17
CA ARG A 51 3.01 -6.08 13.53
C ARG A 51 2.71 -7.45 14.15
N LEU A 52 2.32 -8.43 13.32
CA LEU A 52 2.11 -9.82 13.74
C LEU A 52 3.42 -10.61 13.89
N GLY A 53 4.58 -9.99 13.66
CA GLY A 53 5.91 -10.62 13.76
C GLY A 53 6.24 -11.56 12.59
N LEU A 54 5.51 -11.46 11.47
CA LEU A 54 5.68 -12.35 10.33
C LEU A 54 6.87 -11.93 9.44
N PRO A 55 7.55 -12.89 8.78
CA PRO A 55 8.63 -12.62 7.84
C PRO A 55 8.11 -11.94 6.56
N ASP A 56 9.01 -11.33 5.79
CA ASP A 56 8.66 -10.63 4.55
C ASP A 56 8.08 -11.57 3.49
N HIS A 57 8.39 -12.87 3.56
CA HIS A 57 7.73 -13.89 2.74
C HIS A 57 6.20 -13.90 2.93
N ALA A 58 5.72 -13.83 4.18
CA ALA A 58 4.27 -13.75 4.44
C ALA A 58 3.64 -12.51 3.81
N VAL A 59 4.34 -11.35 3.89
CA VAL A 59 3.89 -10.11 3.26
C VAL A 59 3.82 -10.27 1.73
N THR A 60 4.83 -10.91 1.13
CA THR A 60 4.83 -11.22 -0.31
C THR A 60 3.63 -12.09 -0.69
N VAL A 61 3.34 -13.14 0.07
CA VAL A 61 2.18 -14.03 -0.16
C VAL A 61 0.87 -13.24 -0.10
N ALA A 62 0.69 -12.40 0.92
CA ALA A 62 -0.52 -11.60 1.07
C ALA A 62 -0.69 -10.56 -0.04
N LEU A 63 0.40 -9.88 -0.45
CA LEU A 63 0.36 -8.92 -1.56
C LEU A 63 0.05 -9.61 -2.89
N ALA A 64 0.64 -10.79 -3.17
CA ALA A 64 0.33 -11.56 -4.37
C ALA A 64 -1.15 -11.98 -4.40
N ALA A 65 -1.70 -12.40 -3.26
CA ALA A 65 -3.11 -12.73 -3.13
C ALA A 65 -4.00 -11.50 -3.39
N ALA A 66 -3.74 -10.36 -2.74
CA ALA A 66 -4.53 -9.15 -2.92
C ALA A 66 -4.42 -8.57 -4.35
N LEU A 67 -3.25 -8.67 -4.99
CA LEU A 67 -3.08 -8.32 -6.41
C LEU A 67 -3.94 -9.19 -7.32
N GLN A 68 -4.02 -10.49 -7.06
CA GLN A 68 -4.86 -11.41 -7.85
C GLN A 68 -6.35 -11.13 -7.62
N GLU A 69 -6.78 -11.00 -6.38
CA GLU A 69 -8.19 -10.95 -6.00
C GLU A 69 -8.86 -9.60 -6.34
N SER A 70 -8.15 -8.49 -6.11
CA SER A 70 -8.73 -7.16 -6.22
C SER A 70 -7.85 -6.12 -6.89
N LYS A 71 -6.62 -6.45 -7.29
CA LYS A 71 -5.59 -5.48 -7.69
C LYS A 71 -5.29 -4.45 -6.58
N LEU A 72 -5.33 -4.88 -5.32
CA LEU A 72 -5.17 -4.02 -4.14
C LEU A 72 -6.30 -3.00 -3.93
N TYR A 73 -7.45 -3.11 -4.59
CA TYR A 73 -8.63 -2.29 -4.32
C TYR A 73 -9.52 -2.91 -3.25
N ASN A 74 -10.05 -2.08 -2.35
CA ASN A 74 -10.97 -2.55 -1.32
C ASN A 74 -12.41 -2.62 -1.85
N LEU A 75 -12.68 -3.62 -2.69
CA LEU A 75 -13.94 -3.76 -3.44
C LEU A 75 -15.10 -4.11 -2.52
N SER A 76 -16.22 -3.36 -2.64
CA SER A 76 -17.48 -3.66 -1.93
C SER A 76 -18.33 -4.74 -2.61
N TYR A 77 -17.83 -5.38 -3.65
CA TYR A 77 -18.50 -6.40 -4.46
C TYR A 77 -17.51 -7.47 -4.93
N GLY A 78 -18.02 -8.62 -5.35
CA GLY A 78 -17.26 -9.73 -5.90
C GLY A 78 -18.16 -10.87 -6.34
N ASP A 79 -17.59 -12.06 -6.57
CA ASP A 79 -18.38 -13.25 -6.85
C ASP A 79 -19.16 -13.67 -5.60
N ARG A 80 -20.47 -13.89 -5.75
CA ARG A 80 -21.40 -14.21 -4.66
C ARG A 80 -21.40 -13.11 -3.59
N ASP A 81 -20.90 -13.43 -2.37
CA ASP A 81 -20.79 -12.51 -1.23
C ASP A 81 -19.33 -12.10 -0.93
N SER A 82 -18.42 -12.26 -1.91
CA SER A 82 -17.02 -11.87 -1.76
C SER A 82 -16.85 -10.35 -1.73
N VAL A 83 -16.03 -9.84 -0.80
CA VAL A 83 -15.70 -8.41 -0.72
C VAL A 83 -14.26 -8.18 -0.24
N GLY A 84 -13.80 -6.94 -0.38
CA GLY A 84 -12.54 -6.48 0.16
C GLY A 84 -11.32 -6.87 -0.65
N LEU A 85 -10.15 -6.59 -0.07
CA LEU A 85 -8.83 -6.78 -0.69
C LEU A 85 -8.54 -8.21 -1.13
N PHE A 86 -9.03 -9.20 -0.39
CA PHE A 86 -8.76 -10.62 -0.61
C PHE A 86 -9.99 -11.38 -1.11
N GLN A 87 -11.06 -10.68 -1.50
CA GLN A 87 -12.33 -11.28 -1.92
C GLN A 87 -12.82 -12.34 -0.93
N GLN A 88 -12.72 -12.03 0.36
CA GLN A 88 -13.16 -12.88 1.45
C GLN A 88 -14.68 -12.92 1.54
N ARG A 89 -15.24 -14.06 2.00
CA ARG A 89 -16.69 -14.29 2.00
C ARG A 89 -17.25 -14.42 3.42
N PRO A 90 -18.21 -13.54 3.80
CA PRO A 90 -18.92 -13.68 5.08
C PRO A 90 -19.53 -15.07 5.27
N SER A 91 -20.15 -15.64 4.23
CA SER A 91 -20.77 -16.97 4.28
C SER A 91 -19.77 -18.12 4.53
N GLN A 92 -18.47 -17.86 4.39
CA GLN A 92 -17.39 -18.83 4.62
C GLN A 92 -16.63 -18.58 5.92
N GLY A 93 -17.14 -17.70 6.78
CA GLY A 93 -16.58 -17.49 8.12
C GLY A 93 -15.38 -16.54 8.18
N TRP A 94 -15.12 -15.75 7.12
CA TRP A 94 -14.03 -14.77 7.11
C TRP A 94 -14.28 -13.54 7.99
N GLY A 95 -15.52 -13.33 8.43
CA GLY A 95 -15.97 -12.20 9.21
C GLY A 95 -17.29 -11.64 8.69
N THR A 96 -17.79 -10.59 9.31
CA THR A 96 -18.94 -9.85 8.76
C THR A 96 -18.51 -9.04 7.53
N HIS A 97 -19.47 -8.64 6.69
CA HIS A 97 -19.24 -7.78 5.54
C HIS A 97 -18.42 -6.52 5.90
N ASP A 98 -18.81 -5.80 6.96
CA ASP A 98 -18.11 -4.58 7.38
C ASP A 98 -16.71 -4.84 7.94
N GLN A 99 -16.51 -5.98 8.61
CA GLN A 99 -15.17 -6.39 9.05
C GLN A 99 -14.24 -6.64 7.87
N ILE A 100 -14.69 -7.39 6.86
CA ILE A 100 -13.89 -7.71 5.68
C ILE A 100 -13.56 -6.45 4.85
N LEU A 101 -14.45 -5.46 4.82
CA LEU A 101 -14.19 -4.17 4.20
C LEU A 101 -13.21 -3.28 4.97
N SER A 102 -12.79 -3.69 6.17
CA SER A 102 -11.66 -3.06 6.84
C SER A 102 -10.34 -3.69 6.36
N PRO A 103 -9.46 -2.97 5.64
CA PRO A 103 -8.18 -3.51 5.14
C PRO A 103 -7.33 -4.18 6.23
N ARG A 104 -7.28 -3.58 7.42
CA ARG A 104 -6.58 -4.13 8.60
C ARG A 104 -7.17 -5.46 9.06
N TYR A 105 -8.49 -5.56 9.16
CA TYR A 105 -9.15 -6.79 9.54
C TYR A 105 -8.92 -7.88 8.49
N ALA A 106 -9.15 -7.57 7.22
CA ALA A 106 -8.98 -8.51 6.11
C ALA A 106 -7.55 -9.06 6.04
N ALA A 107 -6.54 -8.19 6.18
CA ALA A 107 -5.13 -8.60 6.25
C ALA A 107 -4.85 -9.47 7.49
N THR A 108 -5.38 -9.10 8.67
CA THR A 108 -5.22 -9.91 9.89
C THR A 108 -5.86 -11.30 9.72
N ALA A 109 -7.05 -11.37 9.13
CA ALA A 109 -7.73 -12.64 8.85
C ALA A 109 -6.92 -13.51 7.86
N PHE A 110 -6.39 -12.90 6.78
CA PHE A 110 -5.54 -13.59 5.82
C PHE A 110 -4.31 -14.20 6.51
N PHE A 111 -3.54 -13.41 7.26
CA PHE A 111 -2.36 -13.91 7.97
C PHE A 111 -2.70 -14.96 9.02
N THR A 112 -3.82 -14.83 9.70
CA THR A 112 -4.30 -15.84 10.66
C THR A 112 -4.59 -17.19 9.97
N HIS A 113 -5.06 -17.17 8.72
CA HIS A 113 -5.25 -18.41 7.95
C HIS A 113 -3.92 -18.93 7.40
N LEU A 114 -3.06 -18.05 6.89
CA LEU A 114 -1.73 -18.43 6.38
C LEU A 114 -0.92 -19.16 7.44
N THR A 115 -0.89 -18.65 8.68
CA THR A 115 -0.11 -19.27 9.78
C THR A 115 -0.64 -20.62 10.25
N LYS A 116 -1.82 -21.05 9.80
CA LYS A 116 -2.37 -22.39 10.06
C LYS A 116 -1.98 -23.41 8.99
N ILE A 117 -1.46 -22.98 7.86
CA ILE A 117 -1.00 -23.87 6.77
C ILE A 117 0.33 -24.51 7.19
N ALA A 118 0.38 -25.83 7.16
CA ALA A 118 1.61 -26.54 7.52
C ALA A 118 2.77 -26.14 6.60
N ASN A 119 3.92 -25.80 7.19
CA ASN A 119 5.16 -25.46 6.47
C ASN A 119 5.05 -24.26 5.50
N TRP A 120 4.11 -23.35 5.75
CA TRP A 120 3.84 -22.22 4.87
C TRP A 120 5.08 -21.33 4.62
N GLU A 121 6.00 -21.24 5.58
CA GLU A 121 7.23 -20.43 5.46
C GLU A 121 8.15 -20.91 4.32
N ASN A 122 8.05 -22.17 3.94
CA ASN A 122 8.87 -22.78 2.89
C ASN A 122 8.09 -23.07 1.59
N LEU A 123 6.80 -22.78 1.55
CA LEU A 123 6.02 -22.92 0.33
C LEU A 123 6.37 -21.82 -0.67
N PRO A 124 6.36 -22.10 -1.99
CA PRO A 124 6.33 -21.06 -3.01
C PRO A 124 5.17 -20.09 -2.75
N VAL A 125 5.35 -18.82 -3.12
CA VAL A 125 4.34 -17.76 -2.89
C VAL A 125 2.98 -18.16 -3.43
N THR A 126 2.94 -18.74 -4.65
CA THR A 126 1.68 -19.19 -5.27
C THR A 126 1.00 -20.30 -4.48
N ASP A 127 1.76 -21.29 -3.98
CA ASP A 127 1.23 -22.42 -3.24
C ASP A 127 0.67 -21.98 -1.87
N ALA A 128 1.40 -21.11 -1.17
CA ALA A 128 0.96 -20.53 0.11
C ALA A 128 -0.32 -19.69 -0.06
N ALA A 129 -0.38 -18.82 -1.08
CA ALA A 129 -1.57 -18.03 -1.39
C ALA A 129 -2.76 -18.91 -1.76
N GLN A 130 -2.53 -19.93 -2.62
CA GLN A 130 -3.55 -20.91 -3.02
C GLN A 130 -4.09 -21.69 -1.82
N ALA A 131 -3.23 -22.11 -0.89
CA ALA A 131 -3.66 -22.85 0.30
C ALA A 131 -4.56 -22.04 1.22
N VAL A 132 -4.40 -20.70 1.26
CA VAL A 132 -5.27 -19.80 2.02
C VAL A 132 -6.58 -19.52 1.28
N GLN A 133 -6.50 -19.21 -0.02
CA GLN A 133 -7.63 -18.70 -0.81
C GLN A 133 -8.52 -19.82 -1.39
N ILE A 134 -7.97 -21.02 -1.57
CA ILE A 134 -8.68 -22.20 -2.14
C ILE A 134 -9.36 -21.82 -3.47
N SER A 135 -8.65 -21.06 -4.31
CA SER A 135 -9.18 -20.59 -5.60
C SER A 135 -9.28 -21.74 -6.63
N ALA A 136 -10.09 -21.55 -7.68
CA ALA A 136 -10.24 -22.53 -8.76
C ALA A 136 -8.98 -22.63 -9.66
N GLY A 137 -8.08 -21.62 -9.64
CA GLY A 137 -6.88 -21.57 -10.46
C GLY A 137 -5.61 -21.69 -9.61
N PRO A 138 -4.97 -22.86 -9.53
CA PRO A 138 -3.82 -23.09 -8.64
C PRO A 138 -2.63 -22.15 -8.94
N ASP A 139 -2.41 -21.78 -10.21
CA ASP A 139 -1.28 -20.94 -10.63
C ASP A 139 -1.64 -19.44 -10.73
N ALA A 140 -2.84 -19.04 -10.26
CA ALA A 140 -3.34 -17.68 -10.46
C ALA A 140 -2.44 -16.60 -9.82
N TYR A 141 -1.73 -16.96 -8.75
CA TYR A 141 -0.90 -16.03 -7.96
C TYR A 141 0.54 -15.91 -8.48
N ALA A 142 1.04 -16.90 -9.24
CA ALA A 142 2.43 -16.96 -9.70
C ALA A 142 2.84 -15.71 -10.51
N ARG A 143 1.97 -15.20 -11.36
CA ARG A 143 2.23 -13.99 -12.16
C ARG A 143 2.45 -12.72 -11.35
N TRP A 144 2.01 -12.69 -10.09
CA TRP A 144 2.10 -11.54 -9.20
C TRP A 144 3.30 -11.61 -8.25
N GLU A 145 4.03 -12.74 -8.22
CA GLU A 145 5.10 -12.95 -7.26
C GLU A 145 6.21 -11.90 -7.37
N ALA A 146 6.65 -11.58 -8.58
CA ALA A 146 7.70 -10.59 -8.80
C ALA A 146 7.28 -9.19 -8.29
N GLU A 147 6.09 -8.72 -8.65
CA GLU A 147 5.54 -7.45 -8.18
C GLU A 147 5.33 -7.45 -6.67
N ALA A 148 4.71 -8.50 -6.12
CA ALA A 148 4.48 -8.64 -4.69
C ALA A 148 5.79 -8.66 -3.89
N ARG A 149 6.86 -9.25 -4.43
CA ARG A 149 8.17 -9.27 -3.78
C ARG A 149 8.80 -7.88 -3.73
N VAL A 150 8.75 -7.11 -4.81
CA VAL A 150 9.25 -5.72 -4.84
C VAL A 150 8.44 -4.84 -3.89
N LEU A 151 7.11 -4.97 -3.90
CA LEU A 151 6.24 -4.26 -2.94
C LEU A 151 6.60 -4.63 -1.49
N ALA A 152 6.79 -5.91 -1.18
CA ALA A 152 7.18 -6.35 0.15
C ALA A 152 8.52 -5.73 0.56
N GLN A 153 9.56 -5.76 -0.28
CA GLN A 153 10.87 -5.19 0.00
C GLN A 153 10.80 -3.69 0.31
N ALA A 154 10.02 -2.96 -0.49
CA ALA A 154 9.87 -1.51 -0.32
C ALA A 154 9.05 -1.15 0.92
N LEU A 155 8.03 -1.95 1.27
CA LEU A 155 7.04 -1.62 2.29
C LEU A 155 7.35 -2.20 3.67
N THR A 156 8.22 -3.23 3.78
CA THR A 156 8.68 -3.78 5.06
C THR A 156 9.95 -3.12 5.58
N GLY A 157 10.58 -2.25 4.77
CA GLY A 157 11.84 -1.60 5.08
C GLY A 157 13.07 -2.48 4.81
N GLU A 158 12.93 -3.58 4.07
CA GLU A 158 14.08 -4.39 3.61
C GLU A 158 14.98 -3.54 2.69
N VAL A 159 14.39 -2.69 1.85
CA VAL A 159 15.10 -1.73 1.01
C VAL A 159 14.79 -0.30 1.49
N PRO A 160 15.80 0.45 1.99
CA PRO A 160 15.62 1.82 2.46
C PRO A 160 15.14 2.78 1.37
N ALA A 161 14.25 3.72 1.72
CA ALA A 161 13.73 4.77 0.83
C ALA A 161 13.13 4.26 -0.50
N ALA A 162 12.74 2.98 -0.56
CA ALA A 162 12.28 2.29 -1.76
C ALA A 162 10.83 2.60 -2.15
N PHE A 163 10.06 3.21 -1.26
CA PHE A 163 8.67 3.58 -1.52
C PHE A 163 8.48 5.10 -1.50
N THR A 164 7.72 5.62 -2.47
CA THR A 164 7.41 7.04 -2.57
C THR A 164 6.06 7.27 -3.23
N CYS A 165 5.41 8.40 -2.91
CA CYS A 165 4.21 8.89 -3.60
C CYS A 165 4.33 10.38 -3.86
N ARG A 166 3.75 10.86 -4.96
CA ARG A 166 3.54 12.28 -5.20
C ARG A 166 2.13 12.66 -4.73
N THR A 167 2.06 13.49 -3.70
CA THR A 167 0.81 13.92 -3.07
C THR A 167 0.77 15.44 -2.95
N PRO A 168 0.54 16.17 -4.05
CA PRO A 168 0.50 17.63 -4.04
C PRO A 168 -0.79 18.11 -3.35
N GLY A 169 -0.82 18.08 -2.03
CA GLY A 169 -1.96 18.52 -1.21
C GLY A 169 -1.83 19.98 -0.80
N LYS A 170 -2.98 20.59 -0.45
CA LYS A 170 -3.00 21.88 0.24
C LYS A 170 -2.73 21.64 1.73
N PRO A 171 -1.83 22.41 2.37
CA PRO A 171 -1.63 22.30 3.81
C PRO A 171 -2.94 22.46 4.59
N PRO A 172 -3.17 21.66 5.65
CA PRO A 172 -4.33 21.80 6.51
C PRO A 172 -4.26 23.09 7.32
N THR A 173 -5.41 23.57 7.80
CA THR A 173 -5.43 24.60 8.83
C THR A 173 -4.91 24.03 10.16
N PRO A 174 -4.41 24.88 11.10
CA PRO A 174 -3.90 24.39 12.40
C PRO A 174 -4.89 23.51 13.18
N ALA A 175 -6.18 23.83 13.15
CA ALA A 175 -7.22 23.03 13.81
C ALA A 175 -7.40 21.66 13.15
N GLN A 176 -7.42 21.61 11.81
CA GLN A 176 -7.47 20.33 11.06
C GLN A 176 -6.21 19.50 11.30
N ALA A 177 -5.04 20.13 11.33
CA ALA A 177 -3.78 19.44 11.58
C ALA A 177 -3.75 18.76 12.95
N SER A 178 -4.29 19.41 14.00
CA SER A 178 -4.34 18.85 15.35
C SER A 178 -5.27 17.62 15.43
N ALA A 179 -6.49 17.72 14.90
CA ALA A 179 -7.43 16.60 14.87
C ALA A 179 -6.88 15.41 14.07
N GLN A 180 -6.41 15.66 12.85
CA GLN A 180 -5.81 14.63 11.98
C GLN A 180 -4.55 13.99 12.59
N ASN A 181 -3.87 14.66 13.53
CA ASN A 181 -2.70 14.09 14.20
C ASN A 181 -3.07 12.93 15.11
N ALA A 182 -4.07 13.09 15.93
CA ALA A 182 -4.54 12.05 16.82
C ALA A 182 -5.06 10.84 16.02
N ASP A 183 -5.85 11.09 14.97
CA ASP A 183 -6.39 10.04 14.09
C ASP A 183 -5.27 9.30 13.35
N MET A 184 -4.27 10.03 12.84
CA MET A 184 -3.11 9.42 12.18
C MET A 184 -2.32 8.52 13.12
N VAL A 185 -2.00 9.02 14.32
CA VAL A 185 -1.24 8.24 15.31
C VAL A 185 -2.02 6.99 15.73
N ALA A 186 -3.32 7.11 15.93
CA ALA A 186 -4.18 5.98 16.28
C ALA A 186 -4.21 4.93 15.15
N ALA A 187 -4.41 5.36 13.90
CA ALA A 187 -4.44 4.48 12.73
C ALA A 187 -3.08 3.81 12.48
N LEU A 188 -1.99 4.59 12.52
CA LEU A 188 -0.63 4.08 12.40
C LEU A 188 -0.33 3.02 13.47
N THR A 189 -0.62 3.34 14.75
CA THR A 189 -0.40 2.40 15.86
C THR A 189 -1.20 1.12 15.68
N ALA A 190 -2.43 1.22 15.19
CA ALA A 190 -3.27 0.06 14.96
C ALA A 190 -2.78 -0.84 13.82
N ASP A 191 -2.15 -0.28 12.78
CA ASP A 191 -1.61 -1.02 11.64
C ASP A 191 -0.18 -1.52 11.89
N VAL A 192 0.71 -0.63 12.33
CA VAL A 192 2.15 -0.89 12.45
C VAL A 192 2.54 -1.42 13.84
N GLY A 193 1.79 -1.05 14.86
CA GLY A 193 2.17 -1.20 16.26
C GLY A 193 3.00 0.00 16.77
N ALA A 194 3.46 -0.08 18.00
CA ALA A 194 4.33 0.90 18.63
C ALA A 194 5.79 0.42 18.65
N PRO A 195 6.78 1.31 18.62
CA PRO A 195 6.69 2.76 18.46
C PRO A 195 6.50 3.17 16.99
N GLY A 196 5.78 4.26 16.78
CA GLY A 196 5.56 4.85 15.44
C GLY A 196 6.41 6.11 15.22
N VAL A 197 5.81 7.29 15.36
CA VAL A 197 6.48 8.58 15.15
C VAL A 197 7.06 9.12 16.47
N GLY A 198 8.21 9.81 16.38
CA GLY A 198 8.81 10.55 17.51
C GLY A 198 9.58 9.70 18.52
N ALA A 199 9.75 8.40 18.29
CA ALA A 199 10.55 7.51 19.13
C ALA A 199 11.62 6.79 18.31
N PRO A 200 12.77 6.39 18.91
CA PRO A 200 13.77 5.58 18.24
C PRO A 200 13.22 4.21 17.83
N VAL A 201 13.52 3.80 16.59
CA VAL A 201 13.10 2.52 16.01
C VAL A 201 14.25 1.84 15.28
N SER A 202 14.11 0.54 14.98
CA SER A 202 15.03 -0.14 14.07
C SER A 202 14.92 0.43 12.65
N GLU A 203 15.96 0.25 11.85
CA GLU A 203 16.00 0.78 10.48
C GLU A 203 14.82 0.28 9.65
N ALA A 204 14.60 -1.03 9.58
CA ALA A 204 13.49 -1.61 8.83
C ALA A 204 12.13 -1.11 9.32
N HIS A 205 11.91 -1.05 10.65
CA HIS A 205 10.66 -0.54 11.20
C HIS A 205 10.44 0.94 10.88
N GLY A 206 11.49 1.76 10.90
CA GLY A 206 11.41 3.17 10.52
C GLY A 206 11.01 3.37 9.06
N TRP A 207 11.54 2.58 8.14
CA TRP A 207 11.14 2.61 6.73
C TRP A 207 9.72 2.11 6.50
N LEU A 208 9.27 1.08 7.25
CA LEU A 208 7.86 0.64 7.25
C LEU A 208 6.92 1.78 7.70
N VAL A 209 7.22 2.45 8.82
CA VAL A 209 6.45 3.60 9.33
C VAL A 209 6.44 4.73 8.31
N ALA A 210 7.58 5.06 7.73
CA ALA A 210 7.70 6.10 6.72
C ALA A 210 6.87 5.77 5.47
N GLY A 211 6.91 4.54 4.97
CA GLY A 211 6.11 4.06 3.85
C GLY A 211 4.60 4.20 4.12
N TRP A 212 4.16 3.79 5.32
CA TRP A 212 2.76 3.93 5.73
C TRP A 212 2.32 5.39 5.74
N LEU A 213 3.12 6.29 6.33
CA LEU A 213 2.84 7.74 6.38
C LEU A 213 2.75 8.36 4.98
N ILE A 214 3.63 7.95 4.05
CA ILE A 214 3.65 8.42 2.67
C ILE A 214 2.39 7.98 1.92
N ALA A 215 1.99 6.71 2.04
CA ALA A 215 0.79 6.18 1.37
C ALA A 215 -0.50 6.84 1.89
N HIS A 216 -0.56 7.16 3.18
CA HIS A 216 -1.71 7.79 3.81
C HIS A 216 -1.59 9.33 3.89
N ALA A 217 -0.58 9.92 3.22
CA ALA A 217 -0.32 11.35 3.26
C ALA A 217 -1.53 12.22 2.85
N PRO A 218 -2.34 11.87 1.83
CA PRO A 218 -3.52 12.66 1.48
C PRO A 218 -4.59 12.66 2.58
N GLN A 219 -4.77 11.52 3.26
CA GLN A 219 -5.78 11.37 4.31
C GLN A 219 -5.44 12.20 5.55
N TYR A 220 -4.16 12.24 5.92
CA TYR A 220 -3.69 12.90 7.15
C TYR A 220 -2.93 14.20 6.88
N ALA A 221 -2.95 14.69 5.66
CA ALA A 221 -2.28 15.91 5.23
C ALA A 221 -0.77 15.94 5.56
N VAL A 222 -0.08 14.82 5.41
CA VAL A 222 1.36 14.72 5.62
C VAL A 222 2.09 15.38 4.44
N ALA A 223 2.90 16.40 4.72
CA ALA A 223 3.67 17.11 3.70
C ALA A 223 5.10 16.55 3.54
N THR A 224 5.73 16.17 4.67
CA THR A 224 7.09 15.60 4.67
C THR A 224 7.23 14.49 5.71
N VAL A 225 8.06 13.51 5.39
CA VAL A 225 8.51 12.45 6.30
C VAL A 225 10.03 12.44 6.31
N THR A 226 10.66 12.43 7.49
CA THR A 226 12.13 12.38 7.63
C THR A 226 12.52 11.12 8.40
N PHE A 227 13.45 10.34 7.87
CA PHE A 227 14.03 9.17 8.51
C PHE A 227 15.35 8.76 7.85
N GLY A 228 16.29 8.17 8.62
CA GLY A 228 17.51 7.57 8.08
C GLY A 228 18.41 8.54 7.28
N GLY A 229 18.39 9.84 7.61
CA GLY A 229 19.14 10.85 6.86
C GLY A 229 18.51 11.23 5.51
N GLN A 230 17.26 10.86 5.28
CA GLN A 230 16.47 11.18 4.10
C GLN A 230 15.19 11.94 4.49
N ARG A 231 14.72 12.80 3.60
CA ARG A 231 13.42 13.48 3.72
C ARG A 231 12.62 13.27 2.43
N TRP A 232 11.45 12.70 2.58
CA TRP A 232 10.44 12.68 1.54
C TRP A 232 9.60 13.96 1.57
N SER A 233 9.18 14.43 0.41
CA SER A 233 8.25 15.54 0.24
C SER A 233 7.11 15.13 -0.69
N GLY A 234 5.86 15.27 -0.25
CA GLY A 234 4.67 14.97 -1.05
C GLY A 234 4.58 15.78 -2.33
N LYS A 235 4.99 17.05 -2.30
CA LYS A 235 5.04 17.92 -3.49
C LYS A 235 6.04 17.43 -4.53
N ALA A 236 7.22 16.98 -4.10
CA ALA A 236 8.26 16.47 -5.00
C ALA A 236 8.03 15.01 -5.40
N GLY A 237 7.35 14.22 -4.55
CA GLY A 237 7.13 12.80 -4.74
C GLY A 237 8.41 11.98 -4.68
N LYS A 238 9.40 12.40 -3.89
CA LYS A 238 10.70 11.73 -3.81
C LYS A 238 11.43 11.98 -2.50
N TRP A 239 12.34 11.09 -2.19
CA TRP A 239 13.33 11.22 -1.13
C TRP A 239 14.50 12.10 -1.57
N ALA A 240 15.09 12.81 -0.64
CA ALA A 240 16.31 13.60 -0.81
C ALA A 240 17.16 13.53 0.47
N ALA A 241 18.47 13.62 0.34
CA ALA A 241 19.39 13.62 1.48
C ALA A 241 19.04 14.75 2.46
N HIS A 242 19.00 14.42 3.74
CA HIS A 242 18.67 15.34 4.84
C HIS A 242 19.44 14.99 6.12
N PRO A 243 20.73 15.32 6.17
CA PRO A 243 21.55 15.08 7.35
C PRO A 243 21.16 15.98 8.54
N PRO A 244 21.44 15.57 9.79
CA PRO A 244 22.04 14.29 10.16
C PRO A 244 21.07 13.11 10.05
N SER A 245 21.60 11.88 9.98
CA SER A 245 20.77 10.67 10.06
C SER A 245 20.16 10.54 11.46
N SER A 246 18.88 10.16 11.52
CA SER A 246 18.15 9.90 12.76
C SER A 246 17.47 8.54 12.69
N ASN A 247 17.40 7.82 13.81
CA ASN A 247 16.63 6.60 13.97
C ASN A 247 15.19 6.87 14.46
N THR A 248 14.74 8.12 14.40
CA THR A 248 13.39 8.55 14.75
C THR A 248 12.67 9.02 13.49
N VAL A 249 11.46 8.51 13.27
CA VAL A 249 10.61 8.98 12.16
C VAL A 249 9.95 10.30 12.57
N GLU A 250 10.17 11.34 11.78
CA GLU A 250 9.56 12.66 11.95
C GLU A 250 8.58 12.94 10.82
N VAL A 251 7.46 13.61 11.14
CA VAL A 251 6.42 13.97 10.20
C VAL A 251 6.04 15.44 10.33
N ASN A 252 5.91 16.14 9.20
CA ASN A 252 5.36 17.50 9.15
C ASN A 252 4.21 17.58 8.12
N ARG A 253 3.38 18.60 8.29
CA ARG A 253 2.14 18.85 7.54
C ARG A 253 2.12 20.21 6.91
#